data_fc7c3b5c6911384fc79920db8755890a
#
_entry.id   fc7c3b5c6911384fc79920db8755890a
#
_cell.length_a   1.000
_cell.length_b   1.000
_cell.length_c   1.000
_cell.angle_alpha   90.00
_cell.angle_beta   90.00
_cell.angle_gamma   90.00
#
_symmetry.space_group_name_H-M   'P 1'
#
loop_
_entity.id
_entity.type
_entity.pdbx_description
1 polymer ?
#
loop_
_entity_poly.entity_id
_entity_poly.type
_entity_poly.pdbx_seq_one_letter_code
_entity_poly.pdbx_strand_id
1 'polypeptide(L)'
;MKKQILILCNLIFLASAIDAKNLNPGFNIVEYQECICMASHFKELPGIEEKYLAPNPKLFEKLYSSPVMGFENAWELWQSADSIAAISLRATVTTMNSWLSNFHAGMVKAQGVCHFGKDINYKLCDNPDAMVHSGWLTSMLAMSDDILAHIDSCYKAGIKDFIITGHSQGGAIAYLLTAFLIEKKSSGFLPKDIQFKTYCSGAPKPGDYAFACEYEYMTRNDRSLSVVNPEDWVPEVPLSIQKINDFSKTNPFAHTNELPDTLGFINKIKIKFLFKSISKSPRKAEKKLRKYLGTKVGNILEKEYDTYQKPTFGQCANYARTGHTIIFKPSTAYYERHPQNSKDFFEHHMYRSYYELSLDCDY
;
A
#
# COMPACT_ATOMS: atom_id res chain seq x y z
N MET A 1 15.09 28.23 -75.51
CA MET A 1 14.02 28.01 -74.54
C MET A 1 14.33 26.79 -73.69
N LYS A 2 14.92 26.98 -72.52
CA LYS A 2 15.26 25.89 -71.57
C LYS A 2 14.15 25.79 -70.55
N LYS A 3 13.44 24.63 -70.50
CA LYS A 3 12.47 24.31 -69.47
C LYS A 3 13.25 23.86 -68.22
N GLN A 4 13.11 24.64 -67.15
CA GLN A 4 13.56 24.23 -65.81
C GLN A 4 12.47 23.33 -65.23
N ILE A 5 12.88 22.09 -64.89
CA ILE A 5 12.05 21.14 -64.14
C ILE A 5 12.33 21.40 -62.65
N LEU A 6 11.32 21.89 -61.93
CA LEU A 6 11.37 22.08 -60.48
C LEU A 6 11.08 20.72 -59.81
N ILE A 7 12.08 20.06 -59.24
CA ILE A 7 11.87 18.86 -58.43
C ILE A 7 11.55 19.29 -56.99
N LEU A 8 10.28 19.11 -56.63
CA LEU A 8 9.79 19.33 -55.29
C LEU A 8 10.11 18.07 -54.46
N CYS A 9 11.16 18.11 -53.66
CA CYS A 9 11.46 17.05 -52.67
C CYS A 9 10.50 17.21 -51.46
N ASN A 10 9.44 16.38 -51.43
CA ASN A 10 8.67 16.16 -50.23
C ASN A 10 9.50 15.38 -49.22
N LEU A 11 10.11 16.06 -48.27
CA LEU A 11 10.63 15.48 -47.05
C LEU A 11 9.43 15.08 -46.14
N ILE A 12 9.01 13.83 -46.29
CA ILE A 12 8.11 13.21 -45.31
C ILE A 12 8.96 12.98 -44.08
N PHE A 13 8.82 13.83 -43.06
CA PHE A 13 9.22 13.52 -41.70
C PHE A 13 8.34 12.37 -41.22
N LEU A 14 8.81 11.14 -41.36
CA LEU A 14 8.34 10.05 -40.53
C LEU A 14 8.82 10.36 -39.11
N ALA A 15 7.98 11.03 -38.32
CA ALA A 15 8.07 10.95 -36.89
C ALA A 15 7.86 9.46 -36.55
N SER A 16 8.94 8.72 -36.36
CA SER A 16 8.89 7.45 -35.66
C SER A 16 8.26 7.77 -34.32
N ALA A 17 7.01 7.36 -34.12
CA ALA A 17 6.43 7.23 -32.82
C ALA A 17 7.42 6.32 -32.05
N ILE A 18 8.21 6.89 -31.18
CA ILE A 18 8.93 6.15 -30.16
C ILE A 18 7.81 5.48 -29.41
N ASP A 19 7.66 4.16 -29.57
CA ASP A 19 6.78 3.36 -28.75
C ASP A 19 7.24 3.62 -27.30
N ALA A 20 6.51 4.48 -26.60
CA ALA A 20 6.73 4.68 -25.19
C ALA A 20 6.63 3.30 -24.55
N LYS A 21 7.69 2.89 -23.87
CA LYS A 21 7.79 1.58 -23.24
C LYS A 21 6.67 1.52 -22.20
N ASN A 22 5.54 0.90 -22.58
CA ASN A 22 4.37 0.80 -21.71
C ASN A 22 4.76 0.10 -20.42
N LEU A 23 4.24 0.60 -19.30
CA LEU A 23 4.41 -0.01 -17.98
C LEU A 23 3.74 -1.40 -17.98
N ASN A 24 4.54 -2.45 -18.23
CA ASN A 24 4.03 -3.81 -18.37
C ASN A 24 3.55 -4.39 -17.03
N PRO A 25 2.48 -5.19 -17.02
CA PRO A 25 2.08 -5.95 -15.84
C PRO A 25 3.12 -7.01 -15.47
N GLY A 26 3.03 -7.54 -14.25
CA GLY A 26 3.96 -8.54 -13.74
C GLY A 26 5.16 -7.94 -13.00
N PHE A 27 5.87 -8.79 -12.28
CA PHE A 27 7.06 -8.38 -11.54
C PHE A 27 8.22 -8.09 -12.52
N ASN A 28 8.88 -6.95 -12.28
CA ASN A 28 10.10 -6.59 -12.98
C ASN A 28 11.15 -6.24 -11.94
N ILE A 29 12.25 -6.99 -11.91
CA ILE A 29 13.30 -6.86 -10.91
C ILE A 29 14.00 -5.51 -10.97
N VAL A 30 14.21 -4.95 -12.16
CA VAL A 30 14.87 -3.65 -12.34
C VAL A 30 13.96 -2.51 -11.84
N GLU A 31 12.67 -2.54 -12.17
CA GLU A 31 11.70 -1.58 -11.63
C GLU A 31 11.66 -1.66 -10.09
N TYR A 32 11.66 -2.88 -9.53
CA TYR A 32 11.66 -3.06 -8.08
C TYR A 32 12.93 -2.52 -7.42
N GLN A 33 14.11 -2.79 -8.00
CA GLN A 33 15.38 -2.26 -7.50
C GLN A 33 15.37 -0.72 -7.49
N GLU A 34 14.89 -0.08 -8.54
CA GLU A 34 14.73 1.37 -8.56
C GLU A 34 13.71 1.84 -7.48
N CYS A 35 12.60 1.12 -7.29
CA CYS A 35 11.61 1.43 -6.26
C CYS A 35 12.21 1.43 -4.85
N ILE A 36 12.98 0.39 -4.48
CA ILE A 36 13.59 0.32 -3.14
C ILE A 36 14.71 1.36 -2.98
N CYS A 37 15.44 1.66 -4.06
CA CYS A 37 16.43 2.74 -4.09
C CYS A 37 15.78 4.10 -3.86
N MET A 38 14.70 4.45 -4.58
CA MET A 38 13.94 5.68 -4.36
C MET A 38 13.40 5.77 -2.93
N ALA A 39 12.82 4.68 -2.40
CA ALA A 39 12.27 4.65 -1.04
C ALA A 39 13.34 4.87 0.03
N SER A 40 14.59 4.49 -0.20
CA SER A 40 15.70 4.65 0.76
C SER A 40 16.36 6.05 0.72
N HIS A 41 16.11 6.85 -0.33
CA HIS A 41 16.78 8.14 -0.54
C HIS A 41 15.83 9.34 -0.45
N PHE A 42 14.84 9.27 0.44
CA PHE A 42 14.05 10.45 0.80
C PHE A 42 14.94 11.55 1.37
N LYS A 43 14.65 12.78 0.98
CA LYS A 43 15.41 13.98 1.42
C LYS A 43 15.55 14.08 2.94
N GLU A 44 14.59 13.53 3.68
CA GLU A 44 14.54 13.59 5.14
C GLU A 44 14.15 12.20 5.70
N LEU A 45 15.16 11.32 5.80
CA LEU A 45 15.07 10.09 6.59
C LEU A 45 15.98 10.25 7.82
N PRO A 46 15.58 11.02 8.84
CA PRO A 46 16.40 11.23 10.01
C PRO A 46 16.58 9.93 10.78
N GLY A 47 17.83 9.60 11.11
CA GLY A 47 18.16 8.48 11.99
C GLY A 47 18.34 7.12 11.33
N ILE A 48 18.34 7.02 9.99
CA ILE A 48 18.72 5.79 9.29
C ILE A 48 20.22 5.83 8.98
N GLU A 49 20.96 4.85 9.48
CA GLU A 49 22.38 4.72 9.22
C GLU A 49 22.63 4.34 7.74
N GLU A 50 23.72 4.84 7.16
CA GLU A 50 24.10 4.60 5.76
C GLU A 50 24.18 3.09 5.41
N LYS A 51 24.59 2.27 6.36
CA LYS A 51 24.66 0.81 6.17
C LYS A 51 23.32 0.15 5.80
N TYR A 52 22.18 0.80 6.10
CA TYR A 52 20.84 0.30 5.82
C TYR A 52 20.24 0.85 4.52
N LEU A 53 20.90 1.81 3.88
CA LEU A 53 20.41 2.39 2.64
C LEU A 53 20.70 1.45 1.46
N ALA A 54 19.75 1.37 0.53
CA ALA A 54 19.99 0.83 -0.81
C ALA A 54 20.86 1.82 -1.63
N PRO A 55 21.43 1.42 -2.77
CA PRO A 55 22.14 2.34 -3.66
C PRO A 55 21.26 3.50 -4.15
N ASN A 56 21.88 4.57 -4.67
CA ASN A 56 21.12 5.63 -5.34
C ASN A 56 20.36 5.09 -6.55
N PRO A 57 19.14 5.58 -6.84
CA PRO A 57 18.42 5.28 -8.07
C PRO A 57 19.27 5.64 -9.29
N LYS A 58 19.17 4.84 -10.36
CA LYS A 58 19.96 5.03 -11.60
C LYS A 58 19.12 5.43 -12.81
N LEU A 59 17.86 4.99 -12.83
CA LEU A 59 16.95 5.18 -13.96
C LEU A 59 15.91 6.29 -13.72
N PHE A 60 15.75 6.72 -12.47
CA PHE A 60 14.80 7.76 -12.11
C PHE A 60 15.50 8.98 -11.52
N GLU A 61 15.06 10.17 -11.97
CA GLU A 61 15.45 11.45 -11.41
C GLU A 61 14.34 12.03 -10.56
N LYS A 62 14.69 12.62 -9.40
CA LYS A 62 13.72 13.24 -8.51
C LYS A 62 13.30 14.61 -9.03
N LEU A 63 12.00 14.78 -9.25
CA LEU A 63 11.41 16.03 -9.72
C LEU A 63 10.81 16.88 -8.59
N TYR A 64 10.27 16.22 -7.55
CA TYR A 64 9.57 16.91 -6.47
C TYR A 64 9.69 16.17 -5.16
N SER A 65 9.74 16.90 -4.06
CA SER A 65 9.59 16.40 -2.69
C SER A 65 8.50 17.20 -2.01
N SER A 66 7.47 16.53 -1.50
CA SER A 66 6.37 17.17 -0.80
C SER A 66 6.82 17.79 0.53
N PRO A 67 6.08 18.78 1.06
CA PRO A 67 6.18 19.10 2.48
C PRO A 67 5.76 17.89 3.32
N VAL A 68 6.08 17.92 4.62
CA VAL A 68 5.57 16.95 5.58
C VAL A 68 4.08 17.21 5.82
N MET A 69 3.25 16.19 5.68
CA MET A 69 1.79 16.25 5.76
C MET A 69 1.22 15.13 6.65
N GLY A 70 -0.03 15.26 7.06
CA GLY A 70 -0.72 14.24 7.84
C GLY A 70 -0.01 13.94 9.16
N PHE A 71 0.17 12.66 9.45
CA PHE A 71 0.92 12.19 10.63
C PHE A 71 2.41 12.05 10.29
N GLU A 72 3.02 13.15 9.87
CA GLU A 72 4.42 13.25 9.45
C GLU A 72 4.77 12.37 8.26
N ASN A 73 3.89 12.31 7.28
CA ASN A 73 4.11 11.62 6.02
C ASN A 73 4.65 12.58 4.96
N ALA A 74 5.30 12.04 3.96
CA ALA A 74 5.78 12.75 2.79
C ALA A 74 5.82 11.80 1.59
N TRP A 75 5.88 12.39 0.40
CA TRP A 75 6.03 11.65 -0.84
C TRP A 75 6.94 12.40 -1.81
N GLU A 76 7.46 11.69 -2.78
CA GLU A 76 8.33 12.25 -3.80
C GLU A 76 7.86 11.80 -5.19
N LEU A 77 7.97 12.73 -6.16
CA LEU A 77 7.78 12.44 -7.57
C LEU A 77 9.14 12.23 -8.22
N TRP A 78 9.26 11.14 -8.91
CA TRP A 78 10.42 10.76 -9.72
C TRP A 78 9.98 10.51 -11.15
N GLN A 79 10.89 10.62 -12.11
CA GLN A 79 10.62 10.36 -13.52
C GLN A 79 11.80 9.67 -14.17
N SER A 80 11.51 8.66 -15.01
CA SER A 80 12.49 8.02 -15.87
C SER A 80 12.60 8.70 -17.24
N ALA A 81 13.70 8.44 -17.95
CA ALA A 81 13.88 8.89 -19.35
C ALA A 81 12.79 8.32 -20.29
N ASP A 82 12.23 7.15 -19.97
CA ASP A 82 11.16 6.49 -20.73
C ASP A 82 9.76 7.06 -20.45
N SER A 83 9.66 8.23 -19.83
CA SER A 83 8.38 8.90 -19.50
C SER A 83 7.49 8.12 -18.54
N ILE A 84 8.06 7.35 -17.63
CA ILE A 84 7.37 6.73 -16.50
C ILE A 84 7.57 7.63 -15.28
N ALA A 85 6.48 8.03 -14.63
CA ALA A 85 6.53 8.72 -13.35
C ALA A 85 6.49 7.70 -12.19
N ALA A 86 7.16 8.01 -11.06
CA ALA A 86 7.06 7.20 -9.85
C ALA A 86 6.69 8.09 -8.65
N ILE A 87 5.66 7.64 -7.92
CA ILE A 87 5.19 8.22 -6.65
C ILE A 87 5.77 7.36 -5.54
N SER A 88 6.79 7.86 -4.87
CA SER A 88 7.45 7.18 -3.75
C SER A 88 6.92 7.72 -2.43
N LEU A 89 6.46 6.84 -1.55
CA LEU A 89 5.87 7.18 -0.25
C LEU A 89 6.87 6.89 0.88
N ARG A 90 7.07 7.89 1.74
CA ARG A 90 8.05 7.81 2.82
C ARG A 90 7.65 6.75 3.86
N ALA A 91 8.63 5.99 4.33
CA ALA A 91 8.50 5.08 5.46
C ALA A 91 8.40 5.83 6.80
N THR A 92 8.29 5.08 7.90
CA THR A 92 8.29 5.62 9.26
C THR A 92 9.58 6.39 9.55
N VAL A 93 9.44 7.59 10.09
CA VAL A 93 10.55 8.36 10.64
C VAL A 93 10.63 8.19 12.17
N THR A 94 11.71 8.65 12.79
CA THR A 94 12.01 8.40 14.21
C THR A 94 11.12 9.16 15.20
N THR A 95 10.22 10.01 14.72
CA THR A 95 9.32 10.81 15.56
C THR A 95 8.17 9.98 16.12
N MET A 96 7.67 10.36 17.29
CA MET A 96 6.54 9.69 17.94
C MET A 96 5.28 9.73 17.06
N ASN A 97 5.01 10.82 16.36
CA ASN A 97 3.81 10.99 15.56
C ASN A 97 3.78 10.04 14.35
N SER A 98 4.94 9.83 13.70
CA SER A 98 5.06 8.83 12.64
C SER A 98 4.78 7.41 13.15
N TRP A 99 5.26 7.08 14.36
CA TRP A 99 4.96 5.80 15.02
C TRP A 99 3.49 5.69 15.44
N LEU A 100 2.88 6.77 15.94
CA LEU A 100 1.46 6.78 16.28
C LEU A 100 0.58 6.51 15.07
N SER A 101 0.97 6.95 13.86
CA SER A 101 0.30 6.58 12.62
C SER A 101 0.23 5.06 12.43
N ASN A 102 1.32 4.33 12.70
CA ASN A 102 1.35 2.85 12.64
C ASN A 102 0.50 2.21 13.74
N PHE A 103 0.56 2.75 14.96
CA PHE A 103 -0.21 2.24 16.09
C PHE A 103 -1.70 2.62 16.04
N HIS A 104 -2.09 3.56 15.19
CA HIS A 104 -3.49 3.91 15.00
C HIS A 104 -4.22 2.85 14.15
N ALA A 105 -4.17 1.61 14.63
CA ALA A 105 -4.62 0.40 13.95
C ALA A 105 -6.07 0.00 14.28
N GLY A 106 -6.93 0.93 14.69
CA GLY A 106 -8.36 0.73 14.64
C GLY A 106 -8.83 0.73 13.19
N MET A 107 -9.65 -0.25 12.78
CA MET A 107 -10.15 -0.28 11.41
C MET A 107 -11.31 0.68 11.19
N VAL A 108 -11.34 1.27 10.00
CA VAL A 108 -12.45 2.12 9.52
C VAL A 108 -12.97 1.59 8.19
N LYS A 109 -14.18 1.96 7.80
CA LYS A 109 -14.73 1.60 6.49
C LYS A 109 -13.81 2.08 5.37
N ALA A 110 -13.71 1.30 4.28
CA ALA A 110 -12.94 1.67 3.09
C ALA A 110 -13.60 2.78 2.25
N GLN A 111 -14.69 3.35 2.73
CA GLN A 111 -15.37 4.50 2.15
C GLN A 111 -16.02 5.36 3.24
N GLY A 112 -16.04 6.67 3.06
CA GLY A 112 -16.59 7.60 4.04
C GLY A 112 -15.99 8.99 3.95
N VAL A 113 -15.93 9.65 5.10
CA VAL A 113 -15.32 10.98 5.27
C VAL A 113 -14.22 10.90 6.31
N CYS A 114 -13.06 11.46 5.99
CA CYS A 114 -11.97 11.68 6.93
C CYS A 114 -11.87 13.17 7.26
N HIS A 115 -11.78 13.50 8.53
CA HIS A 115 -11.67 14.88 9.02
C HIS A 115 -10.22 15.19 9.41
N PHE A 116 -9.48 15.86 8.53
CA PHE A 116 -8.12 16.32 8.78
C PHE A 116 -7.89 17.66 8.09
N GLY A 117 -8.00 18.75 8.83
CA GLY A 117 -7.98 20.13 8.31
C GLY A 117 -9.20 20.50 7.45
N LYS A 118 -9.79 19.52 6.80
CA LYS A 118 -11.01 19.61 6.00
C LYS A 118 -11.69 18.25 5.95
N ASP A 119 -12.91 18.23 5.44
CA ASP A 119 -13.62 16.99 5.14
C ASP A 119 -13.13 16.40 3.80
N ILE A 120 -12.58 15.20 3.83
CA ILE A 120 -12.09 14.48 2.68
C ILE A 120 -12.96 13.27 2.43
N ASN A 121 -13.80 13.33 1.40
CA ASN A 121 -14.58 12.17 0.97
C ASN A 121 -13.69 11.17 0.26
N TYR A 122 -13.79 9.90 0.64
CA TYR A 122 -12.99 8.83 0.05
C TYR A 122 -13.81 7.58 -0.20
N LYS A 123 -13.39 6.84 -1.22
CA LYS A 123 -13.82 5.50 -1.56
C LYS A 123 -12.61 4.76 -2.10
N LEU A 124 -12.33 3.57 -1.55
CA LEU A 124 -11.20 2.74 -1.94
C LEU A 124 -11.65 1.47 -2.67
N CYS A 125 -12.91 1.05 -2.48
CA CYS A 125 -13.49 -0.11 -3.14
C CYS A 125 -15.02 -0.08 -3.09
N ASP A 126 -15.67 -0.97 -3.83
CA ASP A 126 -17.14 -1.04 -3.90
C ASP A 126 -17.78 -1.75 -2.71
N ASN A 127 -17.06 -2.67 -2.08
CA ASN A 127 -17.59 -3.42 -0.94
C ASN A 127 -17.80 -2.52 0.29
N PRO A 128 -19.07 -2.28 0.72
CA PRO A 128 -19.37 -1.37 1.83
C PRO A 128 -18.94 -1.92 3.19
N ASP A 129 -18.61 -3.19 3.28
CA ASP A 129 -18.17 -3.85 4.51
C ASP A 129 -16.65 -3.91 4.65
N ALA A 130 -15.91 -3.63 3.57
CA ALA A 130 -14.45 -3.58 3.59
C ALA A 130 -13.93 -2.52 4.57
N MET A 131 -12.87 -2.86 5.28
CA MET A 131 -12.25 -2.00 6.29
C MET A 131 -10.75 -1.91 6.09
N VAL A 132 -10.19 -0.74 6.44
CA VAL A 132 -8.77 -0.43 6.29
C VAL A 132 -8.20 0.18 7.57
N HIS A 133 -6.88 0.23 7.67
CA HIS A 133 -6.13 0.81 8.77
C HIS A 133 -6.32 2.33 8.85
N SER A 134 -6.82 2.85 9.97
CA SER A 134 -7.18 4.27 10.08
C SER A 134 -5.99 5.23 9.97
N GLY A 135 -4.86 4.91 10.61
CA GLY A 135 -3.69 5.78 10.59
C GLY A 135 -3.10 5.95 9.18
N TRP A 136 -2.93 4.86 8.45
CA TRP A 136 -2.40 4.93 7.07
C TRP A 136 -3.40 5.53 6.09
N LEU A 137 -4.71 5.31 6.29
CA LEU A 137 -5.75 5.98 5.51
C LEU A 137 -5.68 7.49 5.68
N THR A 138 -5.64 7.97 6.92
CA THR A 138 -5.54 9.42 7.21
C THR A 138 -4.27 10.01 6.60
N SER A 139 -3.14 9.30 6.72
CA SER A 139 -1.86 9.70 6.11
C SER A 139 -1.95 9.81 4.60
N MET A 140 -2.54 8.82 3.92
CA MET A 140 -2.74 8.82 2.48
C MET A 140 -3.64 9.98 2.05
N LEU A 141 -4.76 10.18 2.72
CA LEU A 141 -5.73 11.23 2.37
C LEU A 141 -5.17 12.64 2.59
N ALA A 142 -4.31 12.84 3.59
CA ALA A 142 -3.65 14.12 3.80
C ALA A 142 -2.73 14.52 2.64
N MET A 143 -2.16 13.54 1.91
CA MET A 143 -1.30 13.77 0.75
C MET A 143 -2.07 13.75 -0.59
N SER A 144 -3.32 13.28 -0.60
CA SER A 144 -4.03 12.91 -1.83
C SER A 144 -4.23 14.06 -2.81
N ASP A 145 -4.55 15.26 -2.35
CA ASP A 145 -4.78 16.41 -3.25
C ASP A 145 -3.50 16.85 -3.96
N ASP A 146 -2.39 16.88 -3.21
CA ASP A 146 -1.08 17.24 -3.76
C ASP A 146 -0.62 16.19 -4.79
N ILE A 147 -0.81 14.90 -4.48
CA ILE A 147 -0.52 13.80 -5.43
C ILE A 147 -1.39 13.92 -6.69
N LEU A 148 -2.70 14.17 -6.55
CA LEU A 148 -3.61 14.32 -7.70
C LEU A 148 -3.23 15.51 -8.58
N ALA A 149 -2.81 16.64 -8.00
CA ALA A 149 -2.35 17.81 -8.75
C ALA A 149 -1.09 17.51 -9.58
N HIS A 150 -0.15 16.72 -9.02
CA HIS A 150 1.05 16.31 -9.75
C HIS A 150 0.77 15.26 -10.82
N ILE A 151 -0.15 14.32 -10.59
CA ILE A 151 -0.61 13.38 -11.63
C ILE A 151 -1.24 14.15 -12.81
N ASP A 152 -2.08 15.16 -12.54
CA ASP A 152 -2.67 16.00 -13.59
C ASP A 152 -1.60 16.76 -14.40
N SER A 153 -0.59 17.31 -13.71
CA SER A 153 0.53 17.99 -14.34
C SER A 153 1.37 17.05 -15.21
N CYS A 154 1.68 15.84 -14.72
CA CYS A 154 2.36 14.80 -15.49
C CYS A 154 1.54 14.37 -16.72
N TYR A 155 0.24 14.16 -16.54
CA TYR A 155 -0.64 13.78 -17.64
C TYR A 155 -0.70 14.83 -18.74
N LYS A 156 -0.78 16.12 -18.37
CA LYS A 156 -0.70 17.24 -19.31
C LYS A 156 0.64 17.32 -20.05
N ALA A 157 1.73 16.84 -19.42
CA ALA A 157 3.04 16.68 -20.05
C ALA A 157 3.18 15.40 -20.91
N GLY A 158 2.11 14.59 -21.03
CA GLY A 158 2.08 13.37 -21.83
C GLY A 158 2.41 12.08 -21.10
N ILE A 159 2.70 12.13 -19.78
CA ILE A 159 3.02 10.97 -18.95
C ILE A 159 1.71 10.27 -18.54
N LYS A 160 1.61 8.98 -18.83
CA LYS A 160 0.40 8.18 -18.56
C LYS A 160 0.70 6.97 -17.67
N ASP A 161 1.96 6.61 -17.51
CA ASP A 161 2.43 5.46 -16.78
C ASP A 161 3.02 5.88 -15.44
N PHE A 162 2.44 5.35 -14.34
CA PHE A 162 2.80 5.70 -12.98
C PHE A 162 3.12 4.46 -12.15
N ILE A 163 4.32 4.43 -11.60
CA ILE A 163 4.68 3.49 -10.53
C ILE A 163 4.29 4.13 -9.19
N ILE A 164 3.62 3.37 -8.33
CA ILE A 164 3.34 3.74 -6.94
C ILE A 164 4.21 2.83 -6.08
N THR A 165 5.03 3.40 -5.22
CA THR A 165 5.94 2.60 -4.40
C THR A 165 6.09 3.13 -2.99
N GLY A 166 6.51 2.24 -2.11
CA GLY A 166 6.90 2.55 -0.74
C GLY A 166 7.42 1.31 -0.04
N HIS A 167 8.20 1.54 0.99
CA HIS A 167 8.72 0.50 1.87
C HIS A 167 8.10 0.65 3.26
N SER A 168 7.89 -0.45 3.98
CA SER A 168 7.36 -0.39 5.34
C SER A 168 6.00 0.34 5.41
N GLN A 169 5.86 1.36 6.27
CA GLN A 169 4.70 2.25 6.33
C GLN A 169 4.35 2.85 4.97
N GLY A 170 5.36 3.29 4.20
CA GLY A 170 5.15 3.82 2.85
C GLY A 170 4.50 2.79 1.93
N GLY A 171 4.86 1.51 2.04
CA GLY A 171 4.23 0.43 1.31
C GLY A 171 2.78 0.18 1.74
N ALA A 172 2.48 0.29 3.04
CA ALA A 172 1.09 0.20 3.53
C ALA A 172 0.21 1.34 2.98
N ILE A 173 0.76 2.56 2.93
CA ILE A 173 0.10 3.73 2.35
C ILE A 173 -0.04 3.56 0.83
N ALA A 174 0.94 2.94 0.14
CA ALA A 174 0.91 2.69 -1.30
C ALA A 174 -0.27 1.78 -1.70
N TYR A 175 -0.61 0.76 -0.92
CA TYR A 175 -1.84 -0.02 -1.17
C TYR A 175 -3.08 0.85 -1.17
N LEU A 176 -3.25 1.71 -0.17
CA LEU A 176 -4.43 2.56 -0.03
C LEU A 176 -4.47 3.63 -1.12
N LEU A 177 -3.32 4.23 -1.46
CA LEU A 177 -3.21 5.20 -2.56
C LEU A 177 -3.56 4.57 -3.90
N THR A 178 -3.09 3.35 -4.16
CA THR A 178 -3.40 2.62 -5.39
C THR A 178 -4.91 2.40 -5.52
N ALA A 179 -5.57 1.92 -4.45
CA ALA A 179 -7.02 1.72 -4.43
C ALA A 179 -7.76 3.04 -4.67
N PHE A 180 -7.34 4.12 -4.02
CA PHE A 180 -7.91 5.46 -4.18
C PHE A 180 -7.77 5.98 -5.62
N LEU A 181 -6.60 5.85 -6.23
CA LEU A 181 -6.34 6.33 -7.59
C LEU A 181 -7.08 5.51 -8.65
N ILE A 182 -7.21 4.19 -8.46
CA ILE A 182 -8.03 3.33 -9.33
C ILE A 182 -9.50 3.74 -9.23
N GLU A 183 -10.01 4.03 -8.04
CA GLU A 183 -11.38 4.51 -7.86
C GLU A 183 -11.58 5.89 -8.51
N LYS A 184 -10.62 6.82 -8.37
CA LYS A 184 -10.62 8.12 -9.08
C LYS A 184 -10.64 7.96 -10.60
N LYS A 185 -9.93 6.96 -11.13
CA LYS A 185 -9.96 6.62 -12.56
C LYS A 185 -11.32 6.02 -12.97
N SER A 186 -11.87 5.12 -12.16
CA SER A 186 -13.15 4.46 -12.42
C SER A 186 -14.32 5.44 -12.39
N SER A 187 -14.30 6.41 -11.48
CA SER A 187 -15.30 7.48 -11.39
C SER A 187 -15.17 8.56 -12.48
N GLY A 188 -14.13 8.51 -13.31
CA GLY A 188 -13.86 9.49 -14.37
C GLY A 188 -13.21 10.78 -13.87
N PHE A 189 -12.75 10.84 -12.63
CA PHE A 189 -11.97 11.97 -12.12
C PHE A 189 -10.57 12.01 -12.73
N LEU A 190 -9.94 10.85 -12.91
CA LEU A 190 -8.67 10.70 -13.63
C LEU A 190 -8.92 10.16 -15.06
N PRO A 191 -8.08 10.51 -16.04
CA PRO A 191 -8.14 9.98 -17.39
C PRO A 191 -8.07 8.44 -17.43
N LYS A 192 -8.87 7.84 -18.33
CA LYS A 192 -8.98 6.37 -18.43
C LYS A 192 -7.73 5.68 -18.95
N ASP A 193 -6.88 6.37 -19.66
CA ASP A 193 -5.63 5.85 -20.27
C ASP A 193 -4.40 5.95 -19.35
N ILE A 194 -4.54 6.52 -18.15
CA ILE A 194 -3.50 6.41 -17.11
C ILE A 194 -3.37 4.95 -16.67
N GLN A 195 -2.13 4.48 -16.53
CA GLN A 195 -1.78 3.17 -16.02
C GLN A 195 -1.08 3.29 -14.66
N PHE A 196 -1.48 2.45 -13.71
CA PHE A 196 -0.83 2.34 -12.42
C PHE A 196 -0.21 0.95 -12.25
N LYS A 197 0.98 0.89 -11.68
CA LYS A 197 1.64 -0.33 -11.21
C LYS A 197 2.24 -0.06 -9.83
N THR A 198 2.07 -0.98 -8.90
CA THR A 198 2.41 -0.73 -7.50
C THR A 198 3.41 -1.75 -7.00
N TYR A 199 4.42 -1.27 -6.27
CA TYR A 199 5.40 -2.07 -5.55
C TYR A 199 5.37 -1.72 -4.07
N CYS A 200 4.84 -2.63 -3.24
CA CYS A 200 4.81 -2.50 -1.79
C CYS A 200 5.89 -3.40 -1.19
N SER A 201 6.98 -2.81 -0.71
CA SER A 201 8.15 -3.52 -0.18
C SER A 201 8.08 -3.61 1.34
N GLY A 202 8.23 -4.81 1.91
CA GLY A 202 8.22 -5.01 3.37
C GLY A 202 7.00 -4.40 4.06
N ALA A 203 5.88 -4.33 3.37
CA ALA A 203 4.72 -3.57 3.80
C ALA A 203 3.83 -4.36 4.76
N PRO A 204 3.33 -3.73 5.86
CA PRO A 204 2.34 -4.34 6.72
C PRO A 204 0.96 -4.43 6.04
N LYS A 205 0.04 -5.18 6.65
CA LYS A 205 -1.31 -5.49 6.13
C LYS A 205 -2.21 -4.25 6.14
N PRO A 206 -2.72 -3.76 4.99
CA PRO A 206 -3.40 -2.47 4.92
C PRO A 206 -4.86 -2.48 5.37
N GLY A 207 -5.54 -3.63 5.33
CA GLY A 207 -6.96 -3.74 5.59
C GLY A 207 -7.42 -5.15 5.91
N ASP A 208 -8.72 -5.37 5.97
CA ASP A 208 -9.32 -6.67 6.23
C ASP A 208 -9.36 -7.56 4.98
N TYR A 209 -9.83 -8.79 5.16
CA TYR A 209 -9.96 -9.75 4.07
C TYR A 209 -10.90 -9.26 2.95
N ALA A 210 -11.96 -8.51 3.31
CA ALA A 210 -12.88 -7.96 2.31
C ALA A 210 -12.20 -6.89 1.45
N PHE A 211 -11.42 -6.00 2.06
CA PHE A 211 -10.58 -5.04 1.32
C PHE A 211 -9.52 -5.75 0.47
N ALA A 212 -8.86 -6.77 1.02
CA ALA A 212 -7.84 -7.53 0.28
C ALA A 212 -8.40 -8.15 -1.01
N CYS A 213 -9.58 -8.78 -0.96
CA CYS A 213 -10.24 -9.34 -2.15
C CYS A 213 -10.58 -8.27 -3.21
N GLU A 214 -11.13 -7.13 -2.78
CA GLU A 214 -11.45 -6.02 -3.68
C GLU A 214 -10.18 -5.43 -4.30
N TYR A 215 -9.13 -5.24 -3.50
CA TYR A 215 -7.86 -4.73 -3.95
C TYR A 215 -7.20 -5.63 -5.00
N GLU A 216 -7.16 -6.96 -4.76
CA GLU A 216 -6.61 -7.92 -5.72
C GLU A 216 -7.42 -7.96 -7.01
N TYR A 217 -8.75 -7.82 -6.93
CA TYR A 217 -9.60 -7.70 -8.12
C TYR A 217 -9.30 -6.43 -8.91
N MET A 218 -9.13 -5.28 -8.25
CA MET A 218 -8.83 -3.99 -8.90
C MET A 218 -7.44 -3.99 -9.55
N THR A 219 -6.48 -4.66 -8.92
CA THR A 219 -5.07 -4.73 -9.36
C THR A 219 -4.72 -6.04 -10.08
N ARG A 220 -5.74 -6.77 -10.56
CA ARG A 220 -5.55 -8.01 -11.31
C ARG A 220 -4.58 -7.85 -12.48
N ASN A 221 -4.06 -8.95 -13.00
CA ASN A 221 -2.98 -8.98 -13.98
C ASN A 221 -1.65 -8.40 -13.43
N ASP A 222 -1.37 -8.70 -12.16
CA ASP A 222 -0.10 -8.37 -11.50
C ASP A 222 0.26 -6.88 -11.57
N ARG A 223 -0.75 -6.03 -11.39
CA ARG A 223 -0.57 -4.57 -11.33
C ARG A 223 -0.21 -4.07 -9.94
N SER A 224 -0.27 -4.91 -8.91
CA SER A 224 0.22 -4.61 -7.57
C SER A 224 0.99 -5.78 -6.99
N LEU A 225 2.20 -5.51 -6.57
CA LEU A 225 3.22 -6.48 -6.17
C LEU A 225 3.61 -6.22 -4.71
N SER A 226 3.42 -7.24 -3.87
CA SER A 226 3.77 -7.24 -2.45
C SER A 226 5.08 -7.99 -2.27
N VAL A 227 6.20 -7.28 -2.16
CA VAL A 227 7.53 -7.89 -2.03
C VAL A 227 7.85 -8.13 -0.57
N VAL A 228 8.15 -9.36 -0.22
CA VAL A 228 8.30 -9.83 1.17
C VAL A 228 9.58 -10.64 1.35
N ASN A 229 10.33 -10.29 2.38
CA ASN A 229 11.39 -11.11 2.95
C ASN A 229 10.77 -11.96 4.09
N PRO A 230 10.86 -13.30 4.08
CA PRO A 230 10.32 -14.16 5.14
C PRO A 230 10.93 -13.93 6.54
N GLU A 231 12.12 -13.34 6.62
CA GLU A 231 12.79 -13.01 7.88
C GLU A 231 12.33 -11.63 8.44
N ASP A 232 11.57 -10.86 7.67
CA ASP A 232 11.02 -9.57 8.06
C ASP A 232 9.67 -9.73 8.78
N TRP A 233 9.59 -9.29 10.03
CA TRP A 233 8.37 -9.35 10.83
C TRP A 233 7.33 -8.27 10.47
N VAL A 234 7.71 -7.19 9.78
CA VAL A 234 6.80 -6.08 9.49
C VAL A 234 5.61 -6.49 8.61
N PRO A 235 5.76 -7.35 7.58
CA PRO A 235 4.61 -7.87 6.84
C PRO A 235 3.64 -8.75 7.65
N GLU A 236 4.01 -9.14 8.88
CA GLU A 236 3.13 -9.91 9.77
C GLU A 236 2.14 -9.04 10.55
N VAL A 237 2.43 -7.74 10.69
CA VAL A 237 1.58 -6.80 11.45
C VAL A 237 0.60 -6.05 10.53
N PRO A 238 -0.47 -5.45 11.10
CA PRO A 238 -0.97 -5.57 12.47
C PRO A 238 -1.45 -6.97 12.83
N LEU A 239 -1.65 -7.23 14.14
CA LEU A 239 -2.24 -8.49 14.62
C LEU A 239 -3.57 -8.75 13.93
N SER A 240 -3.71 -9.94 13.32
CA SER A 240 -4.97 -10.38 12.73
C SER A 240 -5.78 -11.16 13.74
N ILE A 241 -6.98 -10.66 14.03
CA ILE A 241 -7.93 -11.29 14.96
C ILE A 241 -9.20 -11.59 14.19
N GLN A 242 -9.32 -12.83 13.71
CA GLN A 242 -10.50 -13.28 13.00
C GLN A 242 -11.58 -13.74 13.99
N LYS A 243 -12.80 -13.28 13.77
CA LYS A 243 -14.00 -13.71 14.48
C LYS A 243 -14.94 -14.43 13.51
N ILE A 244 -15.86 -15.22 14.04
CA ILE A 244 -16.88 -15.87 13.21
C ILE A 244 -17.72 -14.84 12.43
N ASN A 245 -17.96 -13.68 13.00
CA ASN A 245 -18.69 -12.60 12.33
C ASN A 245 -17.93 -11.95 11.15
N ASP A 246 -16.63 -12.22 11.02
CA ASP A 246 -15.82 -11.73 9.91
C ASP A 246 -15.91 -12.66 8.68
N PHE A 247 -16.56 -13.82 8.81
CA PHE A 247 -16.84 -14.71 7.69
C PHE A 247 -17.91 -14.11 6.75
N SER A 248 -17.87 -14.52 5.48
CA SER A 248 -18.89 -14.12 4.51
C SER A 248 -20.28 -14.59 4.95
N LYS A 249 -21.33 -13.88 4.51
CA LYS A 249 -22.73 -14.23 4.79
C LYS A 249 -23.13 -15.60 4.27
N THR A 250 -22.40 -16.14 3.30
CA THR A 250 -22.61 -17.48 2.74
C THR A 250 -21.91 -18.59 3.52
N ASN A 251 -21.03 -18.23 4.47
CA ASN A 251 -20.30 -19.21 5.26
C ASN A 251 -21.22 -19.84 6.32
N PRO A 252 -21.44 -21.18 6.31
CA PRO A 252 -22.36 -21.84 7.24
C PRO A 252 -21.98 -21.66 8.71
N PHE A 253 -20.71 -21.46 9.01
CA PHE A 253 -20.24 -21.19 10.38
C PHE A 253 -20.63 -19.81 10.90
N ALA A 254 -20.89 -18.83 10.02
CA ALA A 254 -21.44 -17.55 10.41
C ALA A 254 -22.89 -17.66 10.92
N HIS A 255 -23.61 -18.68 10.48
CA HIS A 255 -25.04 -18.91 10.72
C HIS A 255 -25.32 -20.10 11.66
N THR A 256 -24.56 -20.24 12.75
CA THR A 256 -24.75 -21.34 13.72
C THR A 256 -26.17 -21.38 14.36
N ASN A 257 -26.96 -20.33 14.17
CA ASN A 257 -28.38 -20.32 14.57
C ASN A 257 -29.32 -20.99 13.56
N GLU A 258 -28.87 -21.13 12.31
CA GLU A 258 -29.63 -21.69 11.16
C GLU A 258 -29.11 -23.06 10.75
N LEU A 259 -28.60 -23.83 11.71
CA LEU A 259 -28.10 -25.20 11.46
C LEU A 259 -29.19 -26.12 10.91
N PRO A 260 -28.89 -26.98 9.89
CA PRO A 260 -29.86 -27.88 9.28
C PRO A 260 -30.57 -28.77 10.29
N ASP A 261 -31.84 -29.04 10.07
CA ASP A 261 -32.65 -29.90 10.96
C ASP A 261 -32.17 -31.34 11.02
N THR A 262 -31.47 -31.77 9.96
CA THR A 262 -30.83 -33.09 9.89
C THR A 262 -29.80 -33.37 10.99
N LEU A 263 -29.26 -32.35 11.63
CA LEU A 263 -28.28 -32.50 12.71
C LEU A 263 -28.85 -32.90 14.06
N GLY A 264 -30.18 -32.87 14.21
CA GLY A 264 -30.85 -33.14 15.47
C GLY A 264 -30.59 -32.11 16.57
N PHE A 265 -31.52 -31.97 17.51
CA PHE A 265 -31.53 -30.92 18.53
C PHE A 265 -30.28 -30.90 19.42
N ILE A 266 -29.85 -32.08 19.91
CA ILE A 266 -28.68 -32.19 20.81
C ILE A 266 -27.39 -31.75 20.11
N ASN A 267 -27.18 -32.14 18.84
CA ASN A 267 -25.98 -31.76 18.10
C ASN A 267 -25.97 -30.27 17.77
N LYS A 268 -27.11 -29.65 17.46
CA LYS A 268 -27.24 -28.19 17.30
C LYS A 268 -26.83 -27.48 18.57
N ILE A 269 -27.22 -27.92 19.77
CA ILE A 269 -26.82 -27.31 21.04
C ILE A 269 -25.30 -27.44 21.26
N LYS A 270 -24.71 -28.60 21.01
CA LYS A 270 -23.27 -28.84 21.16
C LYS A 270 -22.49 -27.95 20.22
N ILE A 271 -22.88 -27.81 18.96
CA ILE A 271 -22.22 -26.95 17.95
C ILE A 271 -22.33 -25.50 18.38
N LYS A 272 -23.51 -25.01 18.77
CA LYS A 272 -23.69 -23.62 19.28
C LYS A 272 -22.82 -23.35 20.49
N PHE A 273 -22.72 -24.28 21.44
CA PHE A 273 -21.88 -24.14 22.62
C PHE A 273 -20.39 -24.05 22.25
N LEU A 274 -19.94 -24.93 21.35
CA LEU A 274 -18.57 -24.93 20.82
C LEU A 274 -18.21 -23.58 20.18
N PHE A 275 -19.03 -23.11 19.23
CA PHE A 275 -18.80 -21.84 18.54
C PHE A 275 -18.89 -20.64 19.47
N LYS A 276 -19.78 -20.64 20.45
CA LYS A 276 -19.85 -19.62 21.49
C LYS A 276 -18.57 -19.59 22.33
N SER A 277 -18.04 -20.75 22.68
CA SER A 277 -16.82 -20.88 23.46
C SER A 277 -15.60 -20.34 22.71
N ILE A 278 -15.35 -20.80 21.47
CA ILE A 278 -14.21 -20.35 20.68
C ILE A 278 -14.31 -18.87 20.27
N SER A 279 -15.52 -18.32 20.12
CA SER A 279 -15.73 -16.92 19.73
C SER A 279 -15.46 -15.91 20.83
N LYS A 280 -15.44 -16.32 22.10
CA LYS A 280 -15.33 -15.41 23.24
C LYS A 280 -13.98 -14.69 23.30
N SER A 281 -12.89 -15.41 23.09
CA SER A 281 -11.52 -14.87 23.16
C SER A 281 -11.22 -13.92 22.00
N PRO A 282 -11.48 -14.25 20.72
CA PRO A 282 -11.30 -13.31 19.61
C PRO A 282 -12.10 -12.02 19.76
N ARG A 283 -13.36 -12.09 20.22
CA ARG A 283 -14.18 -10.88 20.46
C ARG A 283 -13.60 -9.98 21.54
N LYS A 284 -13.05 -10.56 22.63
CA LYS A 284 -12.37 -9.78 23.67
C LYS A 284 -11.07 -9.16 23.15
N ALA A 285 -10.29 -9.91 22.36
CA ALA A 285 -9.04 -9.43 21.80
C ALA A 285 -9.30 -8.27 20.81
N GLU A 286 -10.25 -8.41 19.88
CA GLU A 286 -10.67 -7.34 18.96
C GLU A 286 -11.11 -6.08 19.72
N LYS A 287 -11.97 -6.23 20.72
CA LYS A 287 -12.43 -5.10 21.54
C LYS A 287 -11.28 -4.38 22.24
N LYS A 288 -10.27 -5.12 22.72
CA LYS A 288 -9.06 -4.53 23.32
C LYS A 288 -8.24 -3.79 22.24
N LEU A 289 -7.98 -4.42 21.10
CA LEU A 289 -7.24 -3.80 20.01
C LEU A 289 -7.90 -2.48 19.60
N ARG A 290 -9.19 -2.48 19.30
CA ARG A 290 -9.96 -1.28 18.92
C ARG A 290 -9.94 -0.22 20.00
N LYS A 291 -10.05 -0.59 21.28
CA LYS A 291 -9.95 0.36 22.41
C LYS A 291 -8.56 1.00 22.50
N TYR A 292 -7.49 0.20 22.41
CA TYR A 292 -6.14 0.71 22.62
C TYR A 292 -5.56 1.32 21.36
N LEU A 293 -5.56 0.60 20.24
CA LEU A 293 -4.96 1.04 18.97
C LEU A 293 -5.91 1.88 18.11
N GLY A 294 -7.21 1.86 18.37
CA GLY A 294 -8.17 2.81 17.79
C GLY A 294 -8.36 4.03 18.70
N THR A 295 -9.22 3.88 19.72
CA THR A 295 -9.71 5.01 20.52
C THR A 295 -8.59 5.73 21.30
N LYS A 296 -7.70 5.00 22.01
CA LYS A 296 -6.68 5.67 22.82
C LYS A 296 -5.61 6.35 21.98
N VAL A 297 -5.11 5.70 20.94
CA VAL A 297 -4.17 6.32 20.01
C VAL A 297 -4.84 7.48 19.28
N GLY A 298 -6.08 7.33 18.81
CA GLY A 298 -6.84 8.41 18.21
C GLY A 298 -6.99 9.63 19.13
N ASN A 299 -7.24 9.43 20.44
CA ASN A 299 -7.29 10.53 21.41
C ASN A 299 -5.95 11.24 21.58
N ILE A 300 -4.83 10.54 21.43
CA ILE A 300 -3.50 11.16 21.46
C ILE A 300 -3.33 12.01 20.20
N LEU A 301 -3.63 11.46 19.02
CA LEU A 301 -3.52 12.18 17.76
C LEU A 301 -4.44 13.41 17.70
N GLU A 302 -5.66 13.35 18.25
CA GLU A 302 -6.55 14.54 18.36
C GLU A 302 -5.97 15.66 19.25
N LYS A 303 -5.09 15.32 20.18
CA LYS A 303 -4.40 16.33 21.00
C LYS A 303 -3.17 16.92 20.32
N GLU A 304 -2.50 16.12 19.49
CA GLU A 304 -1.31 16.56 18.75
C GLU A 304 -1.68 17.33 17.48
N TYR A 305 -2.86 17.07 16.92
CA TYR A 305 -3.32 17.67 15.67
C TYR A 305 -4.74 18.24 15.85
N ASP A 306 -4.85 19.52 16.17
CA ASP A 306 -6.13 20.23 16.44
C ASP A 306 -7.14 20.10 15.29
N THR A 307 -6.67 19.85 14.07
CA THR A 307 -7.50 19.70 12.87
C THR A 307 -7.91 18.26 12.57
N TYR A 308 -7.42 17.30 13.34
CA TYR A 308 -7.76 15.89 13.20
C TYR A 308 -8.95 15.52 14.11
N GLN A 309 -9.90 14.76 13.55
CA GLN A 309 -10.97 14.12 14.31
C GLN A 309 -10.89 12.60 14.10
N LYS A 310 -10.76 11.88 15.21
CA LYS A 310 -10.71 10.41 15.12
C LYS A 310 -12.03 9.85 14.58
N PRO A 311 -11.99 8.86 13.72
CA PRO A 311 -13.17 8.23 13.14
C PRO A 311 -13.88 7.31 14.16
N THR A 312 -15.08 6.88 13.80
CA THR A 312 -15.73 5.74 14.44
C THR A 312 -15.10 4.44 13.93
N PHE A 313 -14.56 3.63 14.83
CA PHE A 313 -13.88 2.37 14.47
C PHE A 313 -14.88 1.24 14.31
N GLY A 314 -14.70 0.46 13.26
CA GLY A 314 -15.44 -0.76 13.01
C GLY A 314 -15.07 -1.88 13.99
N GLN A 315 -15.95 -2.86 14.11
CA GLN A 315 -15.72 -4.05 14.94
C GLN A 315 -14.99 -5.12 14.11
N CYS A 316 -13.82 -4.78 13.59
CA CYS A 316 -12.97 -5.69 12.81
C CYS A 316 -11.51 -5.49 13.20
N ALA A 317 -10.74 -6.57 13.15
CA ALA A 317 -9.29 -6.59 13.26
C ALA A 317 -8.71 -7.78 12.46
N ASN A 318 -9.44 -8.23 11.45
CA ASN A 318 -9.05 -9.35 10.59
C ASN A 318 -8.15 -8.87 9.45
N TYR A 319 -6.99 -8.32 9.81
CA TYR A 319 -6.01 -7.82 8.85
C TYR A 319 -5.52 -8.91 7.90
N ALA A 320 -5.47 -8.62 6.62
CA ALA A 320 -5.00 -9.52 5.57
C ALA A 320 -3.95 -8.84 4.70
N ARG A 321 -2.97 -9.61 4.23
CA ARG A 321 -2.06 -9.19 3.17
C ARG A 321 -2.82 -9.13 1.86
N THR A 322 -2.39 -8.28 0.95
CA THR A 322 -3.00 -8.12 -0.37
C THR A 322 -1.95 -7.84 -1.45
N GLY A 323 -2.37 -7.90 -2.70
CA GLY A 323 -1.49 -7.79 -3.87
C GLY A 323 -0.79 -9.11 -4.19
N HIS A 324 -0.30 -9.25 -5.42
CA HIS A 324 0.45 -10.44 -5.83
C HIS A 324 1.76 -10.52 -5.03
N THR A 325 1.91 -11.57 -4.21
CA THR A 325 3.05 -11.70 -3.30
C THR A 325 4.27 -12.24 -4.01
N ILE A 326 5.37 -11.50 -3.98
CA ILE A 326 6.70 -11.89 -4.44
C ILE A 326 7.55 -12.18 -3.20
N ILE A 327 8.00 -13.41 -3.06
CA ILE A 327 8.79 -13.86 -1.90
C ILE A 327 10.27 -13.87 -2.29
N PHE A 328 11.05 -13.00 -1.69
CA PHE A 328 12.51 -13.05 -1.78
C PHE A 328 13.05 -14.02 -0.74
N LYS A 329 13.32 -15.26 -1.17
CA LYS A 329 13.81 -16.29 -0.27
C LYS A 329 15.30 -16.06 0.03
N PRO A 330 15.70 -15.86 1.31
CA PRO A 330 17.08 -15.68 1.70
C PRO A 330 17.96 -16.88 1.33
N SER A 331 19.12 -16.59 0.75
CA SER A 331 20.19 -17.57 0.42
C SER A 331 21.15 -17.73 1.59
N THR A 332 22.03 -18.74 1.53
CA THR A 332 23.14 -18.89 2.51
C THR A 332 24.03 -17.63 2.50
N ALA A 333 24.32 -17.08 1.33
CA ALA A 333 25.13 -15.86 1.20
C ALA A 333 24.45 -14.62 1.81
N TYR A 334 23.13 -14.56 1.76
CA TYR A 334 22.37 -13.52 2.47
C TYR A 334 22.56 -13.63 3.99
N TYR A 335 22.44 -14.85 4.57
CA TYR A 335 22.61 -15.04 6.03
C TYR A 335 24.04 -14.81 6.53
N GLU A 336 25.03 -14.92 5.69
CA GLU A 336 26.42 -14.53 6.02
C GLU A 336 26.53 -13.01 6.26
N ARG A 337 25.77 -12.21 5.52
CA ARG A 337 25.74 -10.75 5.65
C ARG A 337 24.71 -10.27 6.68
N HIS A 338 23.59 -10.97 6.79
CA HIS A 338 22.45 -10.65 7.65
C HIS A 338 22.10 -11.85 8.54
N PRO A 339 22.76 -12.04 9.70
CA PRO A 339 22.55 -13.20 10.55
C PRO A 339 21.13 -13.26 11.12
N GLN A 340 20.50 -14.44 11.12
CA GLN A 340 19.17 -14.67 11.69
C GLN A 340 19.04 -14.33 13.17
N ASN A 341 20.15 -14.42 13.92
CA ASN A 341 20.21 -14.10 15.35
C ASN A 341 20.69 -12.66 15.63
N SER A 342 20.57 -11.78 14.67
CA SER A 342 20.86 -10.35 14.84
C SER A 342 20.08 -9.80 16.02
N LYS A 343 20.73 -8.96 16.85
CA LYS A 343 20.06 -8.20 17.90
C LYS A 343 19.30 -6.99 17.36
N ASP A 344 19.51 -6.64 16.11
CA ASP A 344 18.79 -5.60 15.41
C ASP A 344 17.49 -6.17 14.86
N PHE A 345 16.37 -5.83 15.48
CA PHE A 345 15.04 -6.28 15.06
C PHE A 345 14.65 -5.80 13.66
N PHE A 346 15.34 -4.82 13.11
CA PHE A 346 15.06 -4.27 11.77
C PHE A 346 16.07 -4.72 10.72
N GLU A 347 17.09 -5.52 11.05
CA GLU A 347 18.11 -5.98 10.11
C GLU A 347 17.53 -6.51 8.81
N HIS A 348 16.56 -7.42 8.90
CA HIS A 348 15.91 -8.03 7.75
C HIS A 348 14.82 -7.16 7.10
N HIS A 349 14.48 -6.04 7.74
CA HIS A 349 13.47 -5.09 7.27
C HIS A 349 14.06 -3.93 6.47
N MET A 350 15.34 -3.62 6.63
CA MET A 350 15.94 -2.43 6.05
C MET A 350 16.03 -2.47 4.52
N TYR A 351 16.13 -1.29 3.90
CA TYR A 351 16.17 -1.13 2.44
C TYR A 351 17.29 -1.94 1.80
N ARG A 352 18.51 -1.93 2.40
CA ARG A 352 19.65 -2.70 1.93
C ARG A 352 19.36 -4.18 1.87
N SER A 353 18.74 -4.76 2.90
CA SER A 353 18.41 -6.18 2.97
C SER A 353 17.47 -6.60 1.84
N TYR A 354 16.46 -5.79 1.53
CA TYR A 354 15.56 -6.01 0.41
C TYR A 354 16.23 -5.82 -0.95
N TYR A 355 17.11 -4.81 -1.07
CA TYR A 355 17.89 -4.61 -2.29
C TYR A 355 18.85 -5.78 -2.56
N GLU A 356 19.59 -6.24 -1.54
CA GLU A 356 20.53 -7.36 -1.68
C GLU A 356 19.80 -8.67 -2.02
N LEU A 357 18.65 -8.94 -1.40
CA LEU A 357 17.81 -10.08 -1.78
C LEU A 357 17.35 -10.01 -3.24
N SER A 358 17.10 -8.82 -3.77
CA SER A 358 16.71 -8.64 -5.16
C SER A 358 17.84 -8.96 -6.16
N LEU A 359 19.10 -8.92 -5.71
CA LEU A 359 20.25 -9.31 -6.54
C LEU A 359 20.43 -10.83 -6.62
N ASP A 360 19.94 -11.54 -5.59
CA ASP A 360 20.07 -13.00 -5.45
C ASP A 360 18.84 -13.74 -6.02
N CYS A 361 17.84 -13.03 -6.56
CA CYS A 361 16.58 -13.62 -7.04
C CYS A 361 16.62 -13.96 -8.53
N ASP A 362 16.13 -15.15 -8.87
CA ASP A 362 15.96 -15.65 -10.25
C ASP A 362 14.57 -15.24 -10.83
N TYR A 363 14.19 -13.94 -10.78
CA TYR A 363 12.94 -13.42 -11.36
C TYR A 363 13.15 -12.70 -12.67
#